data_a1b2579bda6f9891e5d6d54ef2d401f4
#
_entry.id   a1b2579bda6f9891e5d6d54ef2d401f4
#
_cell.length_a   1.000
_cell.length_b   1.000
_cell.length_c   1.000
_cell.angle_alpha   90.00
_cell.angle_beta   90.00
_cell.angle_gamma   90.00
#
_symmetry.space_group_name_H-M   'P 1'
#
loop_
_entity.id
_entity.type
_entity.pdbx_description
1 polymer ?
#
loop_
_entity_poly.entity_id
_entity_poly.type
_entity_poly.pdbx_seq_one_letter_code
_entity_poly.pdbx_strand_id
1 'polypeptide(L)'
;MKRLIITALAVAALLMPAKAQDYQYSRYYNPENGRLDYGRHDSGLGTGNMYYGIRIGPAFSFVNSEDPELDGGEWHTGLTVGALIGLPLSQSIPLYIEAGLQYTEKGGKRELNSGKKKVYNLNYIEMPIVVKYIYPLNEHFTLHPFFGGYLAYGINGKVKNYETRNTAKSFSDNRFKRFDGGLRLGCGIGYDLFYMDLSYDIGLANICHSDFDESKTGSLSLNFGVNF
;
A
#
# COMPACT_ATOMS: atom_id res chain seq x y z
N MET A 1 -5.45 14.00 -14.73
CA MET A 1 -4.54 12.93 -14.31
C MET A 1 -5.24 11.82 -13.53
N LYS A 2 -6.05 12.09 -12.48
CA LYS A 2 -6.75 11.03 -11.72
C LYS A 2 -7.61 10.10 -12.62
N ARG A 3 -8.35 10.65 -13.58
CA ARG A 3 -9.15 9.86 -14.53
C ARG A 3 -8.30 8.98 -15.45
N LEU A 4 -7.11 9.42 -15.83
CA LEU A 4 -6.20 8.68 -16.72
C LEU A 4 -5.58 7.47 -15.99
N ILE A 5 -5.22 7.63 -14.72
CA ILE A 5 -4.67 6.55 -13.88
C ILE A 5 -5.74 5.49 -13.61
N ILE A 6 -6.96 5.90 -13.28
CA ILE A 6 -8.09 4.98 -13.05
C ILE A 6 -8.43 4.22 -14.34
N THR A 7 -8.42 4.92 -15.50
CA THR A 7 -8.65 4.30 -16.80
C THR A 7 -7.53 3.32 -17.17
N ALA A 8 -6.27 3.65 -16.92
CA ALA A 8 -5.13 2.78 -17.20
C ALA A 8 -5.17 1.51 -16.32
N LEU A 9 -5.55 1.63 -15.05
CA LEU A 9 -5.72 0.49 -14.14
C LEU A 9 -6.92 -0.37 -14.52
N ALA A 10 -8.04 0.23 -14.94
CA ALA A 10 -9.20 -0.50 -15.44
C ALA A 10 -8.88 -1.25 -16.74
N VAL A 11 -8.11 -0.64 -17.65
CA VAL A 11 -7.64 -1.29 -18.89
C VAL A 11 -6.63 -2.40 -18.57
N ALA A 12 -5.73 -2.21 -17.63
CA ALA A 12 -4.81 -3.27 -17.18
C ALA A 12 -5.55 -4.47 -16.57
N ALA A 13 -6.62 -4.23 -15.81
CA ALA A 13 -7.47 -5.28 -15.26
C ALA A 13 -8.25 -6.04 -16.34
N LEU A 14 -8.66 -5.36 -17.41
CA LEU A 14 -9.35 -5.95 -18.55
C LEU A 14 -8.42 -6.74 -19.49
N LEU A 15 -7.13 -6.43 -19.50
CA LEU A 15 -6.12 -7.11 -20.30
C LEU A 15 -5.54 -8.37 -19.61
N MET A 16 -5.90 -8.61 -18.34
CA MET A 16 -5.53 -9.86 -17.68
C MET A 16 -6.23 -11.04 -18.36
N PRO A 17 -5.49 -12.07 -18.77
CA PRO A 17 -6.08 -13.19 -19.48
C PRO A 17 -7.18 -13.85 -18.65
N ALA A 18 -8.32 -14.16 -19.28
CA ALA A 18 -9.50 -14.78 -18.65
C ALA A 18 -9.22 -16.15 -17.96
N LYS A 19 -8.00 -16.67 -18.09
CA LYS A 19 -7.51 -17.85 -17.37
C LYS A 19 -7.31 -17.62 -15.86
N ALA A 20 -7.40 -16.39 -15.38
CA ALA A 20 -7.42 -16.10 -13.94
C ALA A 20 -8.68 -16.65 -13.22
N GLN A 21 -9.69 -17.06 -13.96
CA GLN A 21 -10.94 -17.60 -13.40
C GLN A 21 -10.87 -19.08 -12.97
N ASP A 22 -9.81 -19.80 -13.34
CA ASP A 22 -9.64 -21.22 -12.96
C ASP A 22 -8.83 -21.43 -11.66
N TYR A 23 -8.53 -20.37 -10.92
CA TYR A 23 -7.92 -20.49 -9.61
C TYR A 23 -8.96 -20.86 -8.55
N GLN A 24 -9.52 -22.06 -8.65
CA GLN A 24 -10.09 -22.72 -7.51
C GLN A 24 -8.92 -23.11 -6.59
N TYR A 25 -8.75 -22.40 -5.50
CA TYR A 25 -7.98 -22.85 -4.35
C TYR A 25 -8.62 -24.15 -3.86
N SER A 26 -8.27 -25.31 -4.44
CA SER A 26 -8.65 -26.58 -3.87
C SER A 26 -7.76 -26.82 -2.64
N ARG A 27 -8.20 -26.27 -1.52
CA ARG A 27 -7.74 -26.67 -0.21
C ARG A 27 -8.36 -28.02 0.05
N TYR A 28 -7.59 -29.04 0.18
CA TYR A 28 -8.10 -30.25 0.81
C TYR A 28 -7.28 -30.51 2.08
N TYR A 29 -8.02 -30.83 3.12
CA TYR A 29 -7.47 -31.32 4.36
C TYR A 29 -6.93 -32.74 4.09
N ASN A 30 -5.63 -32.95 4.30
CA ASN A 30 -5.04 -34.27 4.23
C ASN A 30 -5.13 -34.91 5.63
N PRO A 31 -6.00 -35.92 5.82
CA PRO A 31 -6.19 -36.55 7.12
C PRO A 31 -4.99 -37.38 7.57
N GLU A 32 -4.05 -37.73 6.67
CA GLU A 32 -2.89 -38.56 7.02
C GLU A 32 -1.80 -37.75 7.73
N ASN A 33 -1.68 -36.47 7.47
CA ASN A 33 -0.65 -35.61 8.06
C ASN A 33 -1.21 -34.47 8.93
N GLY A 34 -2.55 -34.33 9.02
CA GLY A 34 -3.22 -33.29 9.79
C GLY A 34 -2.97 -31.87 9.26
N ARG A 35 -2.56 -31.73 8.00
CA ARG A 35 -2.22 -30.45 7.38
C ARG A 35 -3.17 -30.12 6.24
N LEU A 36 -3.35 -28.83 6.02
CA LEU A 36 -3.98 -28.34 4.81
C LEU A 36 -2.93 -28.39 3.70
N ASP A 37 -3.03 -29.38 2.82
CA ASP A 37 -2.25 -29.42 1.60
C ASP A 37 -2.83 -28.44 0.59
N TYR A 38 -2.00 -27.53 0.13
CA TYR A 38 -2.32 -26.65 -0.98
C TYR A 38 -2.12 -27.45 -2.27
N GLY A 39 -3.21 -27.89 -2.86
CA GLY A 39 -3.17 -28.67 -4.09
C GLY A 39 -2.39 -27.92 -5.18
N ARG A 40 -1.45 -28.62 -5.76
CA ARG A 40 -0.68 -28.21 -6.92
C ARG A 40 -1.62 -28.16 -8.12
N HIS A 41 -2.32 -27.05 -8.33
CA HIS A 41 -2.94 -26.81 -9.62
C HIS A 41 -1.86 -26.32 -10.57
N ASP A 42 -1.60 -27.13 -11.57
CA ASP A 42 -0.74 -26.82 -12.69
C ASP A 42 -1.43 -25.72 -13.54
N SER A 43 -1.35 -24.50 -13.04
CA SER A 43 -1.68 -23.34 -13.85
C SER A 43 -0.58 -23.20 -14.87
N GLY A 44 -0.90 -23.24 -16.14
CA GLY A 44 0.03 -23.28 -17.27
C GLY A 44 1.02 -22.10 -17.40
N LEU A 45 1.34 -21.43 -16.32
CA LEU A 45 2.41 -20.47 -16.13
C LEU A 45 3.59 -21.04 -15.32
N GLY A 46 3.60 -22.35 -15.02
CA GLY A 46 4.81 -23.09 -14.61
C GLY A 46 5.41 -22.78 -13.24
N THR A 47 4.78 -21.98 -12.41
CA THR A 47 5.26 -21.66 -11.06
C THR A 47 4.10 -21.77 -10.07
N GLY A 48 3.70 -22.98 -9.75
CA GLY A 48 2.69 -23.23 -8.72
C GLY A 48 3.04 -22.47 -7.44
N ASN A 49 2.07 -21.74 -6.87
CA ASN A 49 2.05 -20.97 -5.63
C ASN A 49 2.32 -19.46 -5.73
N MET A 50 2.54 -18.89 -6.89
CA MET A 50 2.59 -17.43 -7.08
C MET A 50 1.18 -16.87 -7.18
N TYR A 51 0.93 -15.71 -6.60
CA TYR A 51 -0.35 -15.01 -6.76
C TYR A 51 -0.17 -13.57 -7.19
N TYR A 52 -1.17 -13.02 -7.82
CA TYR A 52 -1.28 -11.61 -8.16
C TYR A 52 -2.41 -10.97 -7.36
N GLY A 53 -2.31 -9.69 -7.09
CA GLY A 53 -3.36 -8.99 -6.37
C GLY A 53 -3.53 -7.56 -6.85
N ILE A 54 -4.78 -7.08 -6.73
CA ILE A 54 -5.13 -5.68 -6.93
C ILE A 54 -5.69 -5.16 -5.62
N ARG A 55 -5.25 -3.97 -5.22
CA ARG A 55 -5.65 -3.32 -3.96
C ARG A 55 -6.16 -1.92 -4.24
N ILE A 56 -7.18 -1.52 -3.50
CA ILE A 56 -7.70 -0.16 -3.47
C ILE A 56 -8.24 0.14 -2.07
N GLY A 57 -8.02 1.35 -1.59
CA GLY A 57 -8.59 1.73 -0.30
C GLY A 57 -8.24 3.14 0.15
N PRO A 58 -8.83 3.61 1.23
CA PRO A 58 -8.46 4.86 1.86
C PRO A 58 -7.10 4.73 2.57
N ALA A 59 -6.32 5.80 2.49
CA ALA A 59 -5.10 6.00 3.24
C ALA A 59 -5.27 7.21 4.16
N PHE A 60 -4.95 7.04 5.43
CA PHE A 60 -4.95 8.09 6.44
C PHE A 60 -3.50 8.37 6.82
N SER A 61 -3.02 9.56 6.51
CA SER A 61 -1.61 9.91 6.68
C SER A 61 -1.44 11.22 7.45
N PHE A 62 -0.28 11.39 8.03
CA PHE A 62 0.16 12.61 8.66
C PHE A 62 1.64 12.84 8.38
N VAL A 63 2.08 14.07 8.54
CA VAL A 63 3.48 14.47 8.45
C VAL A 63 3.87 15.01 9.82
N ASN A 64 4.79 14.34 10.49
CA ASN A 64 5.36 14.80 11.75
C ASN A 64 6.67 15.53 11.44
N SER A 65 6.76 16.80 11.81
CA SER A 65 7.93 17.66 11.60
C SER A 65 8.25 18.41 12.88
N GLU A 66 9.54 18.53 13.17
CA GLU A 66 10.01 19.42 14.23
C GLU A 66 9.88 20.89 13.81
N ASP A 67 9.82 21.18 12.50
CA ASP A 67 9.58 22.52 11.99
C ASP A 67 8.08 22.87 12.00
N PRO A 68 7.70 23.92 12.77
CA PRO A 68 6.32 24.38 12.82
C PRO A 68 5.71 24.74 11.45
N GLU A 69 6.49 25.12 10.45
CA GLU A 69 5.96 25.46 9.12
C GLU A 69 5.55 24.22 8.31
N LEU A 70 6.16 23.06 8.56
CA LEU A 70 5.98 21.82 7.81
C LEU A 70 5.20 20.76 8.60
N ASP A 71 4.96 21.00 9.90
CA ASP A 71 4.16 20.10 10.72
C ASP A 71 2.72 20.00 10.19
N GLY A 72 2.30 18.78 9.88
CA GLY A 72 0.99 18.42 9.38
C GLY A 72 0.41 17.26 10.18
N GLY A 73 0.48 17.35 11.51
CA GLY A 73 0.10 16.31 12.46
C GLY A 73 -1.39 15.91 12.45
N GLU A 74 -2.28 16.70 11.80
CA GLU A 74 -3.66 16.27 11.59
C GLU A 74 -3.76 15.27 10.43
N TRP A 75 -4.61 14.27 10.60
CA TRP A 75 -4.83 13.22 9.61
C TRP A 75 -5.34 13.76 8.27
N HIS A 76 -4.64 13.38 7.21
CA HIS A 76 -5.06 13.61 5.82
C HIS A 76 -5.60 12.31 5.23
N THR A 77 -6.79 12.38 4.65
CA THR A 77 -7.39 11.23 3.96
C THR A 77 -7.04 11.28 2.48
N GLY A 78 -6.47 10.22 1.98
CA GLY A 78 -6.10 10.00 0.59
C GLY A 78 -6.62 8.68 0.05
N LEU A 79 -6.20 8.33 -1.14
CA LEU A 79 -6.49 7.07 -1.82
C LEU A 79 -5.19 6.29 -2.03
N THR A 80 -5.24 4.98 -1.82
CA THR A 80 -4.23 4.06 -2.32
C THR A 80 -4.84 3.12 -3.35
N VAL A 81 -4.09 2.80 -4.41
CA VAL A 81 -4.48 1.84 -5.44
C VAL A 81 -3.24 1.26 -6.09
N GLY A 82 -3.20 -0.06 -6.25
CA GLY A 82 -2.03 -0.73 -6.80
C GLY A 82 -2.25 -2.18 -7.18
N ALA A 83 -1.18 -2.75 -7.72
CA ALA A 83 -1.07 -4.16 -8.05
C ALA A 83 0.18 -4.75 -7.38
N LEU A 84 0.12 -6.04 -7.11
CA LEU A 84 1.18 -6.75 -6.41
C LEU A 84 1.33 -8.18 -6.92
N ILE A 85 2.47 -8.77 -6.59
CA ILE A 85 2.81 -10.15 -6.82
C ILE A 85 3.32 -10.77 -5.52
N GLY A 86 2.83 -11.95 -5.18
CA GLY A 86 3.30 -12.76 -4.07
C GLY A 86 4.06 -13.97 -4.57
N LEU A 87 5.31 -14.11 -4.15
CA LEU A 87 6.20 -15.20 -4.48
C LEU A 87 6.42 -16.08 -3.25
N PRO A 88 6.27 -17.39 -3.34
CA PRO A 88 6.54 -18.28 -2.21
C PRO A 88 8.01 -18.26 -1.84
N LEU A 89 8.31 -18.08 -0.56
CA LEU A 89 9.67 -18.20 -0.01
C LEU A 89 10.02 -19.64 0.37
N SER A 90 9.01 -20.46 0.58
CA SER A 90 9.17 -21.85 1.02
C SER A 90 8.09 -22.74 0.42
N GLN A 91 8.42 -23.99 0.17
CA GLN A 91 7.46 -25.01 -0.26
C GLN A 91 6.79 -25.72 0.94
N SER A 92 7.38 -25.60 2.13
CA SER A 92 6.94 -26.32 3.33
C SER A 92 6.08 -25.46 4.25
N ILE A 93 6.19 -24.13 4.16
CA ILE A 93 5.43 -23.20 4.99
C ILE A 93 4.80 -22.11 4.10
N PRO A 94 3.61 -21.65 4.39
CA PRO A 94 2.89 -20.63 3.60
C PRO A 94 3.46 -19.23 3.84
N LEU A 95 4.76 -19.06 3.54
CA LEU A 95 5.51 -17.83 3.67
C LEU A 95 5.81 -17.26 2.29
N TYR A 96 5.46 -16.01 2.09
CA TYR A 96 5.57 -15.31 0.82
C TYR A 96 6.37 -14.02 0.95
N ILE A 97 7.09 -13.65 -0.09
CA ILE A 97 7.51 -12.28 -0.32
C ILE A 97 6.49 -11.63 -1.24
N GLU A 98 5.87 -10.55 -0.80
CA GLU A 98 4.94 -9.77 -1.62
C GLU A 98 5.61 -8.46 -1.99
N ALA A 99 5.64 -8.16 -3.28
CA ALA A 99 6.12 -6.89 -3.80
C ALA A 99 5.04 -6.30 -4.72
N GLY A 100 4.96 -4.99 -4.78
CA GLY A 100 3.93 -4.32 -5.57
C GLY A 100 4.34 -2.95 -6.06
N LEU A 101 3.44 -2.36 -6.83
CA LEU A 101 3.51 -0.97 -7.22
C LEU A 101 2.15 -0.33 -6.97
N GLN A 102 2.12 0.71 -6.16
CA GLN A 102 0.88 1.39 -5.81
C GLN A 102 1.01 2.91 -5.91
N TYR A 103 -0.06 3.55 -6.31
CA TYR A 103 -0.24 4.98 -6.17
C TYR A 103 -0.83 5.25 -4.79
N THR A 104 -0.21 6.14 -4.01
CA THR A 104 -0.67 6.48 -2.67
C THR A 104 -0.71 8.00 -2.51
N GLU A 105 -1.86 8.50 -2.07
CA GLU A 105 -2.01 9.91 -1.68
C GLU A 105 -1.72 10.01 -0.19
N LYS A 106 -0.56 10.57 0.15
CA LYS A 106 -0.14 10.89 1.52
C LYS A 106 -0.24 12.41 1.76
N GLY A 107 -0.07 12.82 3.00
CA GLY A 107 -0.04 14.23 3.35
C GLY A 107 -0.33 14.47 4.82
N GLY A 108 -0.59 15.73 5.14
CA GLY A 108 -0.96 16.17 6.47
C GLY A 108 -1.81 17.43 6.42
N LYS A 109 -2.45 17.75 7.50
CA LYS A 109 -3.20 18.99 7.70
C LYS A 109 -2.72 19.66 8.96
N ARG A 110 -2.76 20.99 8.96
CA ARG A 110 -2.48 21.81 10.12
C ARG A 110 -3.50 22.92 10.23
N GLU A 111 -3.97 23.16 11.43
CA GLU A 111 -4.77 24.33 11.75
C GLU A 111 -3.82 25.50 12.12
N LEU A 112 -4.05 26.66 11.50
CA LEU A 112 -3.31 27.90 11.76
C LEU A 112 -3.99 28.65 12.91
N ASN A 113 -3.24 29.55 13.59
CA ASN A 113 -3.75 30.37 14.68
C ASN A 113 -4.96 31.24 14.30
N SER A 114 -5.19 31.42 12.99
CA SER A 114 -6.35 32.12 12.42
C SER A 114 -7.60 31.23 12.25
N GLY A 115 -7.56 29.97 12.69
CA GLY A 115 -8.64 28.97 12.47
C GLY A 115 -8.74 28.47 11.05
N LYS A 116 -7.81 28.86 10.16
CA LYS A 116 -7.73 28.35 8.77
C LYS A 116 -6.77 27.18 8.68
N LYS A 117 -6.92 26.36 7.63
CA LYS A 117 -6.13 25.12 7.48
C LYS A 117 -5.08 25.25 6.40
N LYS A 118 -3.91 24.65 6.64
CA LYS A 118 -2.88 24.41 5.64
C LYS A 118 -2.89 22.90 5.35
N VAL A 119 -2.99 22.53 4.06
CA VAL A 119 -3.12 21.14 3.64
C VAL A 119 -1.97 20.79 2.72
N TYR A 120 -1.26 19.73 3.08
CA TYR A 120 -0.15 19.16 2.30
C TYR A 120 -0.66 17.92 1.60
N ASN A 121 -0.67 17.92 0.27
CA ASN A 121 -0.93 16.72 -0.53
C ASN A 121 0.39 16.27 -1.14
N LEU A 122 0.74 15.02 -0.90
CA LEU A 122 1.95 14.37 -1.39
C LEU A 122 1.52 13.08 -2.08
N ASN A 123 1.66 13.01 -3.39
CA ASN A 123 1.26 11.85 -4.16
C ASN A 123 2.50 11.05 -4.55
N TYR A 124 2.54 9.79 -4.18
CA TYR A 124 3.66 8.90 -4.39
C TYR A 124 3.30 7.73 -5.32
N ILE A 125 4.30 7.27 -6.05
CA ILE A 125 4.36 5.87 -6.48
C ILE A 125 5.19 5.15 -5.42
N GLU A 126 4.62 4.12 -4.85
CA GLU A 126 5.18 3.38 -3.74
C GLU A 126 5.35 1.90 -4.10
N MET A 127 6.48 1.34 -3.70
CA MET A 127 6.84 -0.06 -3.89
C MET A 127 6.99 -0.71 -2.51
N PRO A 128 5.92 -1.33 -1.98
CA PRO A 128 6.03 -2.15 -0.80
C PRO A 128 6.77 -3.45 -1.12
N ILE A 129 7.56 -3.93 -0.16
CA ILE A 129 8.22 -5.24 -0.18
C ILE A 129 8.07 -5.81 1.22
N VAL A 130 7.23 -6.83 1.36
CA VAL A 130 6.90 -7.40 2.67
C VAL A 130 7.00 -8.92 2.67
N VAL A 131 7.32 -9.48 3.81
CA VAL A 131 7.19 -10.91 4.08
C VAL A 131 5.83 -11.12 4.70
N LYS A 132 5.05 -12.03 4.13
CA LYS A 132 3.67 -12.32 4.48
C LYS A 132 3.52 -13.79 4.81
N TYR A 133 2.91 -14.08 5.94
CA TYR A 133 2.53 -15.43 6.33
C TYR A 133 1.03 -15.61 6.09
N ILE A 134 0.62 -16.71 5.44
CA ILE A 134 -0.78 -17.02 5.17
C ILE A 134 -1.24 -18.10 6.13
N TYR A 135 -1.93 -17.72 7.20
CA TYR A 135 -2.44 -18.64 8.20
C TYR A 135 -3.89 -19.02 7.90
N PRO A 136 -4.18 -20.30 7.60
CA PRO A 136 -5.55 -20.75 7.36
C PRO A 136 -6.32 -20.78 8.70
N LEU A 137 -7.45 -20.07 8.76
CA LEU A 137 -8.36 -20.10 9.90
C LEU A 137 -9.41 -21.21 9.73
N ASN A 138 -9.94 -21.35 8.53
CA ASN A 138 -10.86 -22.39 8.11
C ASN A 138 -10.83 -22.57 6.57
N GLU A 139 -11.79 -23.31 6.00
CA GLU A 139 -11.83 -23.61 4.56
C GLU A 139 -11.89 -22.37 3.66
N HIS A 140 -12.45 -21.26 4.12
CA HIS A 140 -12.65 -20.03 3.34
C HIS A 140 -11.82 -18.86 3.82
N PHE A 141 -11.51 -18.79 5.13
CA PHE A 141 -10.84 -17.65 5.73
C PHE A 141 -9.37 -17.90 5.99
N THR A 142 -8.56 -16.93 5.66
CA THR A 142 -7.12 -16.89 5.94
C THR A 142 -6.73 -15.60 6.62
N LEU A 143 -5.78 -15.66 7.56
CA LEU A 143 -5.18 -14.52 8.22
C LEU A 143 -3.79 -14.27 7.62
N HIS A 144 -3.46 -13.03 7.32
CA HIS A 144 -2.25 -12.67 6.61
C HIS A 144 -1.46 -11.58 7.36
N PRO A 145 -0.78 -11.91 8.47
CA PRO A 145 0.18 -10.98 9.05
C PRO A 145 1.36 -10.76 8.10
N PHE A 146 1.82 -9.52 8.01
CA PHE A 146 2.96 -9.17 7.18
C PHE A 146 3.79 -8.05 7.80
N PHE A 147 5.08 -8.07 7.44
CA PHE A 147 6.05 -7.07 7.84
C PHE A 147 7.11 -6.90 6.76
N GLY A 148 7.60 -5.69 6.58
CA GLY A 148 8.66 -5.39 5.61
C GLY A 148 8.96 -3.92 5.52
N GLY A 149 9.25 -3.45 4.31
CA GLY A 149 9.55 -2.06 4.02
C GLY A 149 8.77 -1.54 2.82
N TYR A 150 8.90 -0.25 2.58
CA TYR A 150 8.45 0.40 1.37
C TYR A 150 9.45 1.45 0.90
N LEU A 151 9.48 1.65 -0.41
CA LEU A 151 10.16 2.77 -1.06
C LEU A 151 9.11 3.57 -1.83
N ALA A 152 9.17 4.89 -1.75
CA ALA A 152 8.19 5.74 -2.40
C ALA A 152 8.87 6.91 -3.11
N TYR A 153 8.34 7.28 -4.28
CA TYR A 153 8.80 8.41 -5.06
C TYR A 153 7.67 9.40 -5.33
N GLY A 154 7.85 10.64 -4.88
CA GLY A 154 6.89 11.72 -5.03
C GLY A 154 6.76 12.19 -6.48
N ILE A 155 5.61 11.93 -7.08
CA ILE A 155 5.32 12.27 -8.47
C ILE A 155 4.63 13.62 -8.60
N ASN A 156 3.76 13.97 -7.66
CA ASN A 156 2.99 15.20 -7.67
C ASN A 156 2.55 15.55 -6.24
N GLY A 157 2.30 16.84 -6.00
CA GLY A 157 1.75 17.29 -4.73
C GLY A 157 1.46 18.78 -4.74
N LYS A 158 0.58 19.22 -3.87
CA LYS A 158 0.21 20.61 -3.70
C LYS A 158 0.09 20.97 -2.22
N VAL A 159 0.74 22.06 -1.85
CA VAL A 159 0.53 22.73 -0.57
C VAL A 159 -0.54 23.80 -0.79
N LYS A 160 -1.68 23.68 -0.10
CA LYS A 160 -2.75 24.66 -0.12
C LYS A 160 -2.77 25.39 1.21
N ASN A 161 -2.54 26.70 1.15
CA ASN A 161 -2.73 27.58 2.30
C ASN A 161 -4.06 28.31 2.13
N TYR A 162 -5.04 27.98 2.98
CA TYR A 162 -6.37 28.59 2.92
C TYR A 162 -6.41 30.01 3.54
N GLU A 163 -5.36 30.42 4.25
CA GLU A 163 -5.25 31.77 4.77
C GLU A 163 -4.85 32.79 3.67
N THR A 164 -3.77 32.46 2.96
CA THR A 164 -3.25 33.34 1.88
C THR A 164 -3.86 33.03 0.52
N ARG A 165 -4.71 32.00 0.40
CA ARG A 165 -5.27 31.44 -0.85
C ARG A 165 -4.21 31.04 -1.87
N ASN A 166 -2.98 30.81 -1.43
CA ASN A 166 -1.88 30.39 -2.28
C ASN A 166 -1.81 28.88 -2.41
N THR A 167 -1.45 28.43 -3.61
CA THR A 167 -1.19 27.02 -3.90
C THR A 167 0.21 26.89 -4.51
N ALA A 168 1.09 26.15 -3.84
CA ALA A 168 2.44 25.84 -4.31
C ALA A 168 2.57 24.35 -4.61
N LYS A 169 3.55 23.97 -5.45
CA LYS A 169 3.87 22.56 -5.70
C LYS A 169 4.70 22.03 -4.52
N SER A 170 4.34 20.86 -3.98
CA SER A 170 5.01 20.30 -2.80
C SER A 170 6.47 19.94 -3.05
N PHE A 171 6.81 19.50 -4.25
CA PHE A 171 8.14 18.98 -4.60
C PHE A 171 9.01 19.96 -5.43
N SER A 172 8.60 21.21 -5.66
CA SER A 172 9.34 22.14 -6.54
C SER A 172 10.03 23.30 -5.84
N ASP A 173 9.72 23.58 -4.58
CA ASP A 173 10.20 24.77 -3.88
C ASP A 173 11.13 24.40 -2.72
N ASN A 174 12.01 23.41 -2.90
CA ASN A 174 12.98 22.91 -1.90
C ASN A 174 12.35 22.55 -0.54
N ARG A 175 11.04 22.28 -0.47
CA ARG A 175 10.34 21.96 0.78
C ARG A 175 10.37 20.46 1.08
N PHE A 176 9.90 19.66 0.12
CA PHE A 176 9.83 18.20 0.29
C PHE A 176 10.70 17.49 -0.72
N LYS A 177 11.48 16.52 -0.24
CA LYS A 177 12.19 15.56 -1.09
C LYS A 177 11.18 14.61 -1.74
N ARG A 178 11.52 14.13 -2.93
CA ARG A 178 10.67 13.17 -3.64
C ARG A 178 10.78 11.74 -3.09
N PHE A 179 11.89 11.42 -2.46
CA PHE A 179 12.12 10.09 -1.93
C PHE A 179 11.58 9.97 -0.51
N ASP A 180 10.79 8.93 -0.27
CA ASP A 180 10.32 8.49 1.04
C ASP A 180 10.53 6.99 1.15
N GLY A 181 10.69 6.48 2.36
CA GLY A 181 10.86 5.06 2.61
C GLY A 181 10.82 4.76 4.10
N GLY A 182 10.46 3.54 4.42
CA GLY A 182 10.30 3.15 5.80
C GLY A 182 9.90 1.70 5.97
N LEU A 183 9.36 1.40 7.13
CA LEU A 183 8.83 0.09 7.46
C LEU A 183 7.33 0.04 7.21
N ARG A 184 6.86 -1.14 6.82
CA ARG A 184 5.44 -1.46 6.69
C ARG A 184 5.12 -2.68 7.52
N LEU A 185 4.08 -2.61 8.30
CA LEU A 185 3.52 -3.74 9.03
C LEU A 185 2.01 -3.76 8.86
N GLY A 186 1.42 -4.94 8.96
CA GLY A 186 -0.03 -5.04 8.84
C GLY A 186 -0.54 -6.46 8.98
N CYS A 187 -1.85 -6.55 8.87
CA CYS A 187 -2.56 -7.82 8.90
C CYS A 187 -3.73 -7.78 7.94
N GLY A 188 -3.87 -8.83 7.14
CA GLY A 188 -4.97 -9.00 6.21
C GLY A 188 -5.84 -10.19 6.56
N ILE A 189 -7.03 -10.21 5.97
CA ILE A 189 -7.96 -11.34 5.97
C ILE A 189 -8.27 -11.65 4.51
N GLY A 190 -8.13 -12.92 4.14
CA GLY A 190 -8.58 -13.46 2.87
C GLY A 190 -9.88 -14.23 3.03
N TYR A 191 -10.78 -14.06 2.09
CA TYR A 191 -11.99 -14.87 1.91
C TYR A 191 -12.07 -15.28 0.45
N ASP A 192 -11.72 -16.51 0.14
CA ASP A 192 -11.55 -17.01 -1.23
C ASP A 192 -10.66 -16.08 -2.07
N LEU A 193 -11.22 -15.42 -3.09
CA LEU A 193 -10.53 -14.44 -3.93
C LEU A 193 -10.43 -13.05 -3.29
N PHE A 194 -11.32 -12.74 -2.35
CA PHE A 194 -11.39 -11.43 -1.75
C PHE A 194 -10.33 -11.27 -0.66
N TYR A 195 -9.81 -10.08 -0.56
CA TYR A 195 -8.78 -9.74 0.40
C TYR A 195 -9.01 -8.35 0.98
N MET A 196 -8.79 -8.23 2.28
CA MET A 196 -8.80 -6.94 2.99
C MET A 196 -7.61 -6.90 3.93
N ASP A 197 -6.93 -5.76 4.01
CA ASP A 197 -5.87 -5.56 5.00
C ASP A 197 -5.92 -4.19 5.65
N LEU A 198 -5.36 -4.14 6.85
CA LEU A 198 -4.97 -2.94 7.55
C LEU A 198 -3.45 -2.90 7.60
N SER A 199 -2.84 -1.85 7.03
CA SER A 199 -1.40 -1.65 7.00
C SER A 199 -1.00 -0.29 7.59
N TYR A 200 0.13 -0.28 8.28
CA TYR A 200 0.72 0.93 8.84
C TYR A 200 2.14 1.13 8.31
N ASP A 201 2.38 2.31 7.73
CA ASP A 201 3.68 2.75 7.25
C ASP A 201 4.33 3.66 8.27
N ILE A 202 5.55 3.32 8.66
CA ILE A 202 6.42 4.11 9.51
C ILE A 202 7.50 4.71 8.62
N GLY A 203 7.38 5.98 8.26
CA GLY A 203 8.39 6.69 7.49
C GLY A 203 9.67 6.86 8.29
N LEU A 204 10.78 6.38 7.74
CA LEU A 204 12.11 6.51 8.31
C LEU A 204 12.96 7.54 7.57
N ALA A 205 12.66 7.76 6.27
CA ALA A 205 13.35 8.74 5.47
C ALA A 205 12.97 10.16 5.89
N ASN A 206 13.97 11.04 5.98
CA ASN A 206 13.73 12.48 6.12
C ASN A 206 13.24 13.03 4.77
N ILE A 207 11.96 13.39 4.70
CA ILE A 207 11.32 13.91 3.50
C ILE A 207 11.49 15.43 3.31
N CYS A 208 12.15 16.12 4.22
CA CYS A 208 12.43 17.56 4.10
C CYS A 208 13.82 17.84 3.53
N HIS A 209 13.97 19.02 2.93
CA HIS A 209 15.25 19.52 2.46
C HIS A 209 16.13 19.93 3.64
N SER A 210 17.47 20.07 3.43
CA SER A 210 18.46 20.37 4.45
C SER A 210 18.26 21.69 5.21
N ASP A 211 17.39 22.57 4.70
CA ASP A 211 17.09 23.87 5.29
C ASP A 211 15.97 23.79 6.36
N PHE A 212 15.39 22.60 6.56
CA PHE A 212 14.30 22.33 7.51
C PHE A 212 14.65 21.15 8.42
N ASP A 213 14.08 21.14 9.62
CA ASP A 213 14.23 20.06 10.57
C ASP A 213 13.63 18.74 10.06
N GLU A 214 14.03 17.62 10.67
CA GLU A 214 13.59 16.29 10.21
C GLU A 214 12.06 16.17 10.16
N SER A 215 11.57 15.66 9.03
CA SER A 215 10.15 15.37 8.84
C SER A 215 9.96 13.96 8.34
N LYS A 216 9.03 13.24 8.97
CA LYS A 216 8.72 11.84 8.68
C LYS A 216 7.25 11.67 8.38
N THR A 217 6.90 10.72 7.53
CA THR A 217 5.51 10.38 7.22
C THR A 217 5.03 9.22 8.10
N GLY A 218 3.74 9.24 8.43
CA GLY A 218 3.04 8.06 8.93
C GLY A 218 1.77 7.87 8.11
N SER A 219 1.41 6.61 7.82
CA SER A 219 0.20 6.32 7.05
C SER A 219 -0.45 5.03 7.50
N LEU A 220 -1.74 5.09 7.78
CA LEU A 220 -2.61 3.94 8.02
C LEU A 220 -3.48 3.73 6.79
N SER A 221 -3.43 2.55 6.19
CA SER A 221 -4.22 2.22 5.00
C SER A 221 -5.13 1.04 5.27
N LEU A 222 -6.38 1.15 4.83
CA LEU A 222 -7.34 0.04 4.80
C LEU A 222 -7.56 -0.33 3.33
N ASN A 223 -7.05 -1.48 2.91
CA ASN A 223 -7.09 -1.91 1.53
C ASN A 223 -8.12 -3.03 1.34
N PHE A 224 -8.82 -2.96 0.22
CA PHE A 224 -9.69 -4.01 -0.29
C PHE A 224 -9.15 -4.48 -1.63
N GLY A 225 -9.30 -5.75 -1.93
CA GLY A 225 -8.80 -6.26 -3.20
C GLY A 225 -9.16 -7.69 -3.48
N VAL A 226 -8.53 -8.19 -4.52
CA VAL A 226 -8.64 -9.59 -4.96
C VAL A 226 -7.24 -10.16 -5.15
N ASN A 227 -7.10 -11.45 -4.83
CA ASN A 227 -5.92 -12.25 -5.13
C ASN A 227 -6.32 -13.33 -6.12
N PHE A 228 -5.51 -13.56 -7.14
CA PHE A 228 -5.74 -14.57 -8.20
C PHE A 228 -4.42 -15.13 -8.71
#